data_28eabd57d662809d74d3077dcc4ae6aa
#
_entry.id   28eabd57d662809d74d3077dcc4ae6aa
#
_cell.length_a   1.000
_cell.length_b   1.000
_cell.length_c   1.000
_cell.angle_alpha   90.00
_cell.angle_beta   90.00
_cell.angle_gamma   90.00
#
_symmetry.space_group_name_H-M   'P 1'
#
loop_
_entity.id
_entity.type
_entity.pdbx_description
1 polymer ?
#
loop_
_entity_poly.entity_id
_entity_poly.type
_entity_poly.pdbx_seq_one_letter_code
_entity_poly.pdbx_strand_id
1 'polypeptide(L)'
;GPDEKFLESSDIEQTKPAVQSDPFLQAEYLFHSGDILGAKPLYHDYLSQNPSGKRSYQALFRLGSIDQSSRSFSSAIRFYQILLQRFPKSILKNSARFNMAVCHYELEDYGHAEALFQKVLRSSPIKKSKWEAMVYLARIDEGRMNYEKALSKLKKVYGQIEDKEVRQHAVAVTQKLINKTIGMTQVSTLIQKFRTGFPVDHLLLKEISFFRGTGNISSYLASVEKFIEAFPNHSRKTEAEGWLNSIKKGTETKVKIGVVLPLTGKLALTGQRVLQGIQLAVNKLASQTREKFALEVRDSGNHLRLKELVTELAGLPNVVGIIGPLLSDEVKVAGEVARQYH
;
A
#
# COMPACT_ATOMS: atom_id res chain seq x y z
N GLY A 1 6.02 -18.29 0.10
CA GLY A 1 4.92 -18.71 0.99
C GLY A 1 5.46 -19.15 2.34
N PRO A 2 4.72 -19.01 3.46
CA PRO A 2 5.24 -19.20 4.82
C PRO A 2 5.56 -20.66 5.22
N ASP A 3 5.43 -21.64 4.35
CA ASP A 3 5.47 -23.07 4.67
C ASP A 3 6.54 -23.86 3.94
N GLU A 4 7.50 -23.21 3.35
CA GLU A 4 8.52 -23.88 2.55
C GLU A 4 9.64 -24.45 3.42
N LYS A 5 9.47 -25.64 3.98
CA LYS A 5 10.59 -26.54 4.23
C LYS A 5 10.83 -27.35 2.95
N PHE A 6 11.35 -26.69 1.97
CA PHE A 6 12.10 -27.31 0.85
C PHE A 6 13.54 -27.59 1.34
N LEU A 7 14.23 -28.49 0.64
CA LEU A 7 15.64 -28.75 0.90
C LEU A 7 16.39 -27.39 1.02
N GLU A 8 17.05 -27.19 2.15
CA GLU A 8 17.88 -25.99 2.33
C GLU A 8 19.04 -26.03 1.31
N SER A 9 19.50 -24.84 0.90
CA SER A 9 20.60 -24.72 -0.10
C SER A 9 21.87 -25.48 0.30
N SER A 10 22.12 -25.68 1.60
CA SER A 10 23.21 -26.50 2.14
C SER A 10 23.09 -27.99 1.84
N ASP A 11 21.88 -28.53 1.70
CA ASP A 11 21.66 -29.94 1.41
C ASP A 11 21.87 -30.26 -0.08
N ILE A 12 21.77 -29.25 -0.94
CA ILE A 12 21.91 -29.35 -2.39
C ILE A 12 23.39 -29.42 -2.80
N GLU A 13 24.28 -28.71 -2.11
CA GLU A 13 25.73 -28.72 -2.43
C GLU A 13 26.42 -30.06 -2.17
N GLN A 14 25.93 -30.84 -1.20
CA GLN A 14 26.53 -32.12 -0.82
C GLN A 14 26.14 -33.30 -1.76
N THR A 15 25.18 -33.08 -2.70
CA THR A 15 24.62 -34.15 -3.55
C THR A 15 24.84 -33.95 -5.05
N LYS A 16 25.94 -33.27 -5.46
CA LYS A 16 26.24 -33.00 -6.89
C LYS A 16 26.01 -34.16 -7.88
N PRO A 17 26.40 -35.42 -7.61
CA PRO A 17 26.18 -36.53 -8.55
C PRO A 17 24.71 -36.94 -8.66
N ALA A 18 23.93 -36.84 -7.59
CA ALA A 18 22.51 -37.19 -7.60
C ALA A 18 21.63 -36.10 -8.24
N VAL A 19 22.08 -34.84 -8.23
CA VAL A 19 21.40 -33.70 -8.86
C VAL A 19 21.41 -33.83 -10.38
N GLN A 20 22.48 -34.41 -10.98
CA GLN A 20 22.56 -34.57 -12.45
C GLN A 20 21.66 -35.67 -13.02
N SER A 21 21.23 -36.62 -12.19
CA SER A 21 20.43 -37.77 -12.63
C SER A 21 18.91 -37.64 -12.36
N ASP A 22 18.48 -36.75 -11.47
CA ASP A 22 17.07 -36.56 -11.09
C ASP A 22 16.60 -35.17 -11.59
N PRO A 23 15.70 -35.11 -12.60
CA PRO A 23 15.19 -33.86 -13.16
C PRO A 23 14.57 -32.93 -12.11
N PHE A 24 13.94 -33.49 -11.07
CA PHE A 24 13.37 -32.69 -9.99
C PHE A 24 14.46 -31.98 -9.16
N LEU A 25 15.52 -32.69 -8.78
CA LEU A 25 16.62 -32.09 -8.02
C LEU A 25 17.37 -31.04 -8.84
N GLN A 26 17.56 -31.30 -10.13
CA GLN A 26 18.14 -30.33 -11.04
C GLN A 26 17.26 -29.07 -11.18
N ALA A 27 15.94 -29.23 -11.26
CA ALA A 27 15.00 -28.13 -11.28
C ALA A 27 15.05 -27.30 -9.96
N GLU A 28 15.08 -27.96 -8.80
CA GLU A 28 15.21 -27.27 -7.50
C GLU A 28 16.54 -26.48 -7.41
N TYR A 29 17.64 -27.08 -7.87
CA TYR A 29 18.94 -26.38 -7.91
C TYR A 29 18.86 -25.10 -8.75
N LEU A 30 18.35 -25.17 -9.99
CA LEU A 30 18.20 -24.00 -10.86
C LEU A 30 17.23 -22.98 -10.28
N PHE A 31 16.12 -23.44 -9.70
CA PHE A 31 15.15 -22.55 -9.05
C PHE A 31 15.77 -21.75 -7.91
N HIS A 32 16.54 -22.40 -7.03
CA HIS A 32 17.20 -21.74 -5.91
C HIS A 32 18.39 -20.85 -6.33
N SER A 33 19.04 -21.16 -7.44
CA SER A 33 20.09 -20.30 -8.04
C SER A 33 19.50 -19.10 -8.80
N GLY A 34 18.16 -19.01 -8.95
CA GLY A 34 17.48 -17.93 -9.66
C GLY A 34 17.30 -18.18 -11.16
N ASP A 35 17.77 -19.31 -11.71
CA ASP A 35 17.51 -19.69 -13.10
C ASP A 35 16.13 -20.32 -13.25
N ILE A 36 15.11 -19.45 -13.23
CA ILE A 36 13.70 -19.84 -13.34
C ILE A 36 13.37 -20.39 -14.74
N LEU A 37 14.06 -19.88 -15.78
CA LEU A 37 13.83 -20.31 -17.16
C LEU A 37 14.35 -21.73 -17.36
N GLY A 38 15.49 -22.09 -16.80
CA GLY A 38 16.03 -23.44 -16.81
C GLY A 38 15.26 -24.41 -15.92
N ALA A 39 14.78 -23.96 -14.76
CA ALA A 39 14.04 -24.79 -13.81
C ALA A 39 12.67 -25.25 -14.35
N LYS A 40 11.91 -24.36 -14.99
CA LYS A 40 10.53 -24.60 -15.41
C LYS A 40 10.36 -25.83 -16.31
N PRO A 41 11.13 -26.02 -17.41
CA PRO A 41 11.02 -27.21 -18.26
C PRO A 41 11.34 -28.50 -17.50
N LEU A 42 12.30 -28.50 -16.60
CA LEU A 42 12.68 -29.69 -15.83
C LEU A 42 11.57 -30.12 -14.84
N TYR A 43 10.82 -29.18 -14.24
CA TYR A 43 9.63 -29.55 -13.48
C TYR A 43 8.54 -30.17 -14.39
N HIS A 44 8.37 -29.68 -15.61
CA HIS A 44 7.46 -30.28 -16.58
C HIS A 44 7.89 -31.69 -16.98
N ASP A 45 9.17 -31.90 -17.28
CA ASP A 45 9.73 -33.22 -17.63
C ASP A 45 9.56 -34.19 -16.48
N TYR A 46 9.84 -33.77 -15.24
CA TYR A 46 9.61 -34.59 -14.07
C TYR A 46 8.14 -35.02 -13.94
N LEU A 47 7.20 -34.09 -14.12
CA LEU A 47 5.76 -34.37 -14.02
C LEU A 47 5.25 -35.26 -15.17
N SER A 48 5.84 -35.15 -16.35
CA SER A 48 5.48 -36.03 -17.49
C SER A 48 5.81 -37.49 -17.23
N GLN A 49 6.97 -37.71 -16.58
CA GLN A 49 7.47 -39.06 -16.25
C GLN A 49 6.85 -39.57 -14.92
N ASN A 50 6.51 -38.67 -14.02
CA ASN A 50 6.04 -39.00 -12.66
C ASN A 50 4.77 -38.24 -12.28
N PRO A 51 3.64 -38.43 -12.97
CA PRO A 51 2.43 -37.62 -12.76
C PRO A 51 1.82 -37.74 -11.34
N SER A 52 2.09 -38.85 -10.64
CA SER A 52 1.65 -39.11 -9.27
C SER A 52 2.82 -39.48 -8.34
N GLY A 53 4.03 -39.13 -8.71
CA GLY A 53 5.25 -39.41 -7.96
C GLY A 53 5.28 -38.69 -6.59
N LYS A 54 6.20 -39.14 -5.74
CA LYS A 54 6.35 -38.65 -4.37
C LYS A 54 6.59 -37.14 -4.28
N ARG A 55 7.22 -36.53 -5.31
CA ARG A 55 7.55 -35.10 -5.37
C ARG A 55 6.67 -34.32 -6.35
N SER A 56 5.69 -34.95 -7.00
CA SER A 56 4.87 -34.30 -8.03
C SER A 56 4.04 -33.14 -7.47
N TYR A 57 3.60 -33.19 -6.21
CA TYR A 57 2.92 -32.06 -5.59
C TYR A 57 3.86 -30.85 -5.40
N GLN A 58 5.15 -31.07 -5.16
CA GLN A 58 6.15 -30.01 -5.05
C GLN A 58 6.41 -29.38 -6.43
N ALA A 59 6.62 -30.19 -7.46
CA ALA A 59 6.79 -29.70 -8.83
C ALA A 59 5.59 -28.89 -9.32
N LEU A 60 4.36 -29.33 -9.04
CA LEU A 60 3.13 -28.60 -9.36
C LEU A 60 3.07 -27.27 -8.61
N PHE A 61 3.47 -27.25 -7.34
CA PHE A 61 3.51 -26.02 -6.56
C PHE A 61 4.53 -25.03 -7.12
N ARG A 62 5.74 -25.51 -7.48
CA ARG A 62 6.80 -24.69 -8.09
C ARG A 62 6.34 -24.07 -9.41
N LEU A 63 5.76 -24.89 -10.31
CA LEU A 63 5.22 -24.39 -11.57
C LEU A 63 4.14 -23.33 -11.35
N GLY A 64 3.24 -23.56 -10.40
CA GLY A 64 2.25 -22.57 -10.01
C GLY A 64 2.88 -21.29 -9.51
N SER A 65 3.91 -21.37 -8.65
CA SER A 65 4.62 -20.19 -8.11
C SER A 65 5.40 -19.43 -9.20
N ILE A 66 6.04 -20.12 -10.11
CA ILE A 66 6.74 -19.53 -11.27
C ILE A 66 5.75 -18.75 -12.13
N ASP A 67 4.63 -19.37 -12.50
CA ASP A 67 3.62 -18.73 -13.33
C ASP A 67 2.93 -17.56 -12.62
N GLN A 68 2.72 -17.66 -11.32
CA GLN A 68 2.21 -16.55 -10.51
C GLN A 68 3.18 -15.37 -10.52
N SER A 69 4.47 -15.60 -10.33
CA SER A 69 5.51 -14.56 -10.31
C SER A 69 5.65 -13.87 -11.67
N SER A 70 5.45 -14.60 -12.78
CA SER A 70 5.42 -14.06 -14.14
C SER A 70 4.04 -13.50 -14.54
N ARG A 71 3.10 -13.36 -13.59
CA ARG A 71 1.73 -12.87 -13.81
C ARG A 71 0.88 -13.73 -14.75
N SER A 72 1.29 -14.96 -15.03
CA SER A 72 0.52 -15.95 -15.79
C SER A 72 -0.53 -16.63 -14.91
N PHE A 73 -1.41 -15.82 -14.29
CA PHE A 73 -2.31 -16.25 -13.21
C PHE A 73 -3.22 -17.41 -13.59
N SER A 74 -3.76 -17.42 -14.81
CA SER A 74 -4.62 -18.54 -15.28
C SER A 74 -3.88 -19.87 -15.35
N SER A 75 -2.60 -19.86 -15.74
CA SER A 75 -1.75 -21.04 -15.75
C SER A 75 -1.39 -21.48 -14.32
N ALA A 76 -1.04 -20.55 -13.46
CA ALA A 76 -0.77 -20.81 -12.03
C ALA A 76 -1.97 -21.49 -11.35
N ILE A 77 -3.19 -20.99 -11.59
CA ILE A 77 -4.43 -21.57 -11.06
C ILE A 77 -4.55 -23.03 -11.47
N ARG A 78 -4.27 -23.38 -12.74
CA ARG A 78 -4.35 -24.77 -13.22
C ARG A 78 -3.39 -25.69 -12.44
N PHE A 79 -2.15 -25.28 -12.23
CA PHE A 79 -1.19 -26.09 -11.47
C PHE A 79 -1.63 -26.28 -10.01
N TYR A 80 -2.10 -25.22 -9.35
CA TYR A 80 -2.62 -25.32 -7.99
C TYR A 80 -3.89 -26.19 -7.92
N GLN A 81 -4.78 -26.13 -8.92
CA GLN A 81 -5.96 -26.99 -9.00
C GLN A 81 -5.57 -28.47 -9.12
N ILE A 82 -4.63 -28.80 -10.00
CA ILE A 82 -4.13 -30.17 -10.16
C ILE A 82 -3.53 -30.67 -8.84
N LEU A 83 -2.73 -29.84 -8.15
CA LEU A 83 -2.17 -30.18 -6.85
C LEU A 83 -3.29 -30.49 -5.84
N LEU A 84 -4.28 -29.63 -5.73
CA LEU A 84 -5.37 -29.79 -4.76
C LEU A 84 -6.25 -31.00 -5.04
N GLN A 85 -6.43 -31.37 -6.31
CA GLN A 85 -7.22 -32.52 -6.74
C GLN A 85 -6.47 -33.85 -6.57
N ARG A 86 -5.22 -33.91 -7.04
CA ARG A 86 -4.43 -35.15 -7.03
C ARG A 86 -3.77 -35.44 -5.69
N PHE A 87 -3.42 -34.40 -4.93
CA PHE A 87 -2.69 -34.50 -3.67
C PHE A 87 -3.44 -33.82 -2.49
N PRO A 88 -4.69 -34.24 -2.20
CA PRO A 88 -5.53 -33.54 -1.19
C PRO A 88 -4.98 -33.64 0.24
N LYS A 89 -4.03 -34.55 0.49
CA LYS A 89 -3.34 -34.72 1.79
C LYS A 89 -1.96 -34.04 1.81
N SER A 90 -1.54 -33.36 0.73
CA SER A 90 -0.25 -32.68 0.67
C SER A 90 -0.12 -31.62 1.78
N ILE A 91 1.11 -31.49 2.30
CA ILE A 91 1.47 -30.41 3.24
C ILE A 91 1.32 -29.03 2.59
N LEU A 92 1.50 -28.92 1.25
CA LEU A 92 1.36 -27.68 0.47
C LEU A 92 -0.09 -27.32 0.11
N LYS A 93 -1.07 -28.14 0.54
CA LYS A 93 -2.49 -27.93 0.21
C LYS A 93 -2.99 -26.52 0.57
N ASN A 94 -2.65 -26.02 1.75
CA ASN A 94 -3.14 -24.70 2.19
C ASN A 94 -2.39 -23.58 1.52
N SER A 95 -1.08 -23.73 1.27
CA SER A 95 -0.28 -22.75 0.51
C SER A 95 -0.74 -22.69 -0.94
N ALA A 96 -0.98 -23.83 -1.59
CA ALA A 96 -1.53 -23.87 -2.95
C ALA A 96 -2.92 -23.20 -3.02
N ARG A 97 -3.78 -23.45 -2.02
CA ARG A 97 -5.10 -22.80 -1.95
C ARG A 97 -4.99 -21.30 -1.76
N PHE A 98 -4.07 -20.85 -0.91
CA PHE A 98 -3.82 -19.43 -0.69
C PHE A 98 -3.30 -18.75 -1.97
N ASN A 99 -2.28 -19.32 -2.60
CA ASN A 99 -1.70 -18.78 -3.83
C ASN A 99 -2.72 -18.77 -4.98
N MET A 100 -3.56 -19.83 -5.11
CA MET A 100 -4.66 -19.86 -6.06
C MET A 100 -5.68 -18.74 -5.80
N ALA A 101 -5.99 -18.45 -4.53
CA ALA A 101 -6.86 -17.35 -4.14
C ALA A 101 -6.26 -15.99 -4.54
N VAL A 102 -4.95 -15.81 -4.36
CA VAL A 102 -4.23 -14.61 -4.80
C VAL A 102 -4.32 -14.46 -6.32
N CYS A 103 -4.11 -15.55 -7.09
CA CYS A 103 -4.22 -15.51 -8.55
C CYS A 103 -5.64 -15.11 -9.00
N HIS A 104 -6.70 -15.65 -8.38
CA HIS A 104 -8.07 -15.22 -8.67
C HIS A 104 -8.29 -13.75 -8.31
N TYR A 105 -7.72 -13.29 -7.19
CA TYR A 105 -7.79 -11.87 -6.80
C TYR A 105 -7.14 -10.95 -7.84
N GLU A 106 -5.95 -11.31 -8.34
CA GLU A 106 -5.23 -10.53 -9.35
C GLU A 106 -5.95 -10.53 -10.72
N LEU A 107 -6.78 -11.55 -11.00
CA LEU A 107 -7.68 -11.62 -12.16
C LEU A 107 -9.03 -10.93 -11.89
N GLU A 108 -9.19 -10.24 -10.76
CA GLU A 108 -10.44 -9.59 -10.33
C GLU A 108 -11.63 -10.58 -10.15
N ASP A 109 -11.36 -11.88 -10.14
CA ASP A 109 -12.35 -12.91 -9.82
C ASP A 109 -12.54 -13.02 -8.30
N TYR A 110 -13.12 -11.97 -7.75
CA TYR A 110 -13.29 -11.82 -6.30
C TYR A 110 -14.18 -12.89 -5.67
N GLY A 111 -15.09 -13.48 -6.44
CA GLY A 111 -15.96 -14.56 -5.96
C GLY A 111 -15.18 -15.82 -5.60
N HIS A 112 -14.37 -16.33 -6.52
CA HIS A 112 -13.51 -17.49 -6.28
C HIS A 112 -12.41 -17.17 -5.26
N ALA A 113 -11.79 -15.99 -5.34
CA ALA A 113 -10.79 -15.54 -4.39
C ALA A 113 -11.34 -15.57 -2.95
N GLU A 114 -12.50 -14.97 -2.71
CA GLU A 114 -13.15 -14.95 -1.40
C GLU A 114 -13.43 -16.35 -0.86
N ALA A 115 -14.02 -17.23 -1.70
CA ALA A 115 -14.33 -18.60 -1.30
C ALA A 115 -13.07 -19.37 -0.87
N LEU A 116 -11.96 -19.19 -1.59
CA LEU A 116 -10.69 -19.84 -1.31
C LEU A 116 -10.02 -19.25 -0.06
N PHE A 117 -9.97 -17.93 0.11
CA PHE A 117 -9.46 -17.30 1.35
C PHE A 117 -10.26 -17.73 2.58
N GLN A 118 -11.58 -17.85 2.46
CA GLN A 118 -12.42 -18.38 3.52
C GLN A 118 -12.08 -19.84 3.89
N LYS A 119 -11.75 -20.68 2.90
CA LYS A 119 -11.27 -22.04 3.15
C LYS A 119 -9.90 -22.02 3.86
N VAL A 120 -8.99 -21.11 3.49
CA VAL A 120 -7.71 -20.93 4.19
C VAL A 120 -7.93 -20.53 5.63
N LEU A 121 -8.82 -19.58 5.92
CA LEU A 121 -9.14 -19.18 7.31
C LEU A 121 -9.61 -20.35 8.18
N ARG A 122 -10.43 -21.24 7.60
CA ARG A 122 -10.99 -22.40 8.35
C ARG A 122 -9.99 -23.54 8.51
N SER A 123 -9.19 -23.83 7.48
CA SER A 123 -8.43 -25.08 7.41
C SER A 123 -6.92 -24.96 7.53
N SER A 124 -6.34 -23.77 7.36
CA SER A 124 -4.88 -23.62 7.48
C SER A 124 -4.45 -23.77 8.95
N PRO A 125 -3.44 -24.59 9.25
CA PRO A 125 -2.83 -24.64 10.57
C PRO A 125 -1.96 -23.42 10.86
N ILE A 126 -1.59 -22.65 9.82
CA ILE A 126 -0.60 -21.58 9.87
C ILE A 126 -1.28 -20.25 10.12
N LYS A 127 -0.94 -19.64 11.25
CA LYS A 127 -1.51 -18.35 11.67
C LYS A 127 -1.21 -17.25 10.64
N LYS A 128 0.02 -17.17 10.13
CA LYS A 128 0.42 -16.16 9.13
C LYS A 128 -0.48 -16.21 7.90
N SER A 129 -0.68 -17.38 7.30
CA SER A 129 -1.54 -17.57 6.13
C SER A 129 -3.00 -17.16 6.38
N LYS A 130 -3.52 -17.42 7.60
CA LYS A 130 -4.87 -16.98 7.98
C LYS A 130 -4.97 -15.44 8.02
N TRP A 131 -3.98 -14.79 8.60
CA TRP A 131 -3.98 -13.34 8.70
C TRP A 131 -3.82 -12.66 7.34
N GLU A 132 -2.94 -13.16 6.49
CA GLU A 132 -2.80 -12.68 5.10
C GLU A 132 -4.11 -12.88 4.32
N ALA A 133 -4.75 -14.04 4.43
CA ALA A 133 -6.06 -14.27 3.81
C ALA A 133 -7.11 -13.25 4.30
N MET A 134 -7.06 -12.86 5.59
CA MET A 134 -7.97 -11.85 6.14
C MET A 134 -7.68 -10.45 5.56
N VAL A 135 -6.41 -10.11 5.30
CA VAL A 135 -6.04 -8.84 4.62
C VAL A 135 -6.59 -8.82 3.19
N TYR A 136 -6.45 -9.90 2.43
CA TYR A 136 -7.05 -9.99 1.09
C TYR A 136 -8.58 -9.90 1.11
N LEU A 137 -9.24 -10.54 2.08
CA LEU A 137 -10.69 -10.40 2.26
C LEU A 137 -11.10 -8.96 2.59
N ALA A 138 -10.29 -8.22 3.32
CA ALA A 138 -10.53 -6.79 3.57
C ALA A 138 -10.40 -5.97 2.27
N ARG A 139 -9.44 -6.29 1.40
CA ARG A 139 -9.29 -5.64 0.09
C ARG A 139 -10.47 -5.96 -0.85
N ILE A 140 -11.04 -7.17 -0.77
CA ILE A 140 -12.27 -7.51 -1.51
C ILE A 140 -13.46 -6.69 -0.98
N ASP A 141 -13.59 -6.54 0.34
CA ASP A 141 -14.61 -5.67 0.91
C ASP A 141 -14.43 -4.20 0.51
N GLU A 142 -13.18 -3.71 0.41
CA GLU A 142 -12.86 -2.37 -0.11
C GLU A 142 -13.40 -2.21 -1.53
N GLY A 143 -13.11 -3.15 -2.43
CA GLY A 143 -13.59 -3.13 -3.81
C GLY A 143 -15.13 -3.10 -3.92
N ARG A 144 -15.83 -3.63 -2.92
CA ARG A 144 -17.29 -3.60 -2.80
C ARG A 144 -17.81 -2.38 -2.01
N MET A 145 -16.95 -1.42 -1.68
CA MET A 145 -17.25 -0.25 -0.85
C MET A 145 -17.76 -0.58 0.58
N ASN A 146 -17.52 -1.79 1.07
CA ASN A 146 -17.86 -2.25 2.41
C ASN A 146 -16.79 -1.86 3.43
N TYR A 147 -16.49 -0.58 3.58
CA TYR A 147 -15.34 -0.06 4.34
C TYR A 147 -15.35 -0.46 5.81
N GLU A 148 -16.53 -0.53 6.44
CA GLU A 148 -16.64 -0.99 7.84
C GLU A 148 -16.17 -2.45 7.98
N LYS A 149 -16.59 -3.33 7.07
CA LYS A 149 -16.18 -4.74 7.09
C LYS A 149 -14.68 -4.86 6.80
N ALA A 150 -14.16 -4.09 5.84
CA ALA A 150 -12.74 -4.07 5.52
C ALA A 150 -11.91 -3.66 6.74
N LEU A 151 -12.23 -2.51 7.35
CA LEU A 151 -11.53 -2.01 8.53
C LEU A 151 -11.68 -2.93 9.75
N SER A 152 -12.84 -3.58 9.92
CA SER A 152 -13.05 -4.55 11.00
C SER A 152 -12.11 -5.76 10.89
N LYS A 153 -11.91 -6.27 9.65
CA LYS A 153 -10.94 -7.35 9.40
C LYS A 153 -9.51 -6.90 9.66
N LEU A 154 -9.13 -5.72 9.17
CA LEU A 154 -7.79 -5.16 9.37
C LEU A 154 -7.50 -4.88 10.86
N LYS A 155 -8.48 -4.35 11.61
CA LYS A 155 -8.39 -4.19 13.07
C LYS A 155 -8.12 -5.52 13.77
N LYS A 156 -8.81 -6.59 13.36
CA LYS A 156 -8.61 -7.92 13.93
C LYS A 156 -7.21 -8.45 13.66
N VAL A 157 -6.71 -8.29 12.42
CA VAL A 157 -5.33 -8.67 12.07
C VAL A 157 -4.35 -7.89 12.95
N TYR A 158 -4.48 -6.56 13.01
CA TYR A 158 -3.58 -5.70 13.77
C TYR A 158 -3.51 -6.07 15.26
N GLY A 159 -4.65 -6.39 15.89
CA GLY A 159 -4.75 -6.64 17.33
C GLY A 159 -4.31 -8.03 17.78
N GLN A 160 -4.23 -9.01 16.89
CA GLN A 160 -4.02 -10.41 17.26
C GLN A 160 -2.73 -11.03 16.71
N ILE A 161 -1.96 -10.30 15.90
CA ILE A 161 -0.79 -10.88 15.27
C ILE A 161 0.51 -10.42 15.91
N GLU A 162 1.37 -11.39 16.21
CA GLU A 162 2.75 -11.18 16.64
C GLU A 162 3.69 -10.97 15.44
N ASP A 163 3.34 -11.51 14.26
CA ASP A 163 4.12 -11.37 13.03
C ASP A 163 4.13 -9.90 12.57
N LYS A 164 5.33 -9.30 12.63
CA LYS A 164 5.55 -7.89 12.34
C LYS A 164 5.26 -7.54 10.87
N GLU A 165 5.58 -8.44 9.94
CA GLU A 165 5.38 -8.21 8.50
C GLU A 165 3.89 -8.13 8.15
N VAL A 166 3.10 -9.10 8.64
CA VAL A 166 1.65 -9.11 8.41
C VAL A 166 0.97 -7.93 9.08
N ARG A 167 1.44 -7.54 10.28
CA ARG A 167 0.93 -6.32 10.95
C ARG A 167 1.23 -5.07 10.13
N GLN A 168 2.45 -4.93 9.62
CA GLN A 168 2.83 -3.81 8.76
C GLN A 168 2.02 -3.80 7.44
N HIS A 169 1.80 -4.97 6.84
CA HIS A 169 0.96 -5.10 5.66
C HIS A 169 -0.48 -4.64 5.95
N ALA A 170 -1.08 -5.07 7.06
CA ALA A 170 -2.43 -4.63 7.46
C ALA A 170 -2.49 -3.10 7.68
N VAL A 171 -1.47 -2.51 8.30
CA VAL A 171 -1.37 -1.05 8.47
C VAL A 171 -1.28 -0.34 7.12
N ALA A 172 -0.42 -0.81 6.22
CA ALA A 172 -0.26 -0.22 4.89
C ALA A 172 -1.57 -0.26 4.07
N VAL A 173 -2.27 -1.41 4.09
CA VAL A 173 -3.59 -1.55 3.44
C VAL A 173 -4.61 -0.61 4.07
N THR A 174 -4.63 -0.49 5.40
CA THR A 174 -5.52 0.43 6.11
C THR A 174 -5.26 1.90 5.74
N GLN A 175 -4.01 2.31 5.71
CA GLN A 175 -3.63 3.67 5.33
C GLN A 175 -4.05 3.99 3.89
N LYS A 176 -3.80 3.06 2.96
CA LYS A 176 -4.22 3.21 1.56
C LYS A 176 -5.74 3.34 1.45
N LEU A 177 -6.49 2.45 2.12
CA LEU A 177 -7.95 2.44 2.15
C LEU A 177 -8.49 3.78 2.71
N ILE A 178 -8.01 4.21 3.87
CA ILE A 178 -8.45 5.45 4.50
C ILE A 178 -8.11 6.65 3.62
N ASN A 179 -6.87 6.78 3.14
CA ASN A 179 -6.43 7.99 2.45
C ASN A 179 -6.97 8.13 1.03
N LYS A 180 -7.12 7.02 0.30
CA LYS A 180 -7.47 7.06 -1.13
C LYS A 180 -8.93 6.76 -1.41
N THR A 181 -9.59 5.94 -0.60
CA THR A 181 -10.90 5.38 -0.94
C THR A 181 -12.03 5.92 -0.08
N ILE A 182 -11.83 6.07 1.24
CA ILE A 182 -12.87 6.52 2.17
C ILE A 182 -13.06 8.03 2.09
N GLY A 183 -14.27 8.49 1.76
CA GLY A 183 -14.63 9.92 1.77
C GLY A 183 -14.81 10.48 3.18
N MET A 184 -14.75 11.82 3.32
CA MET A 184 -14.86 12.47 4.64
C MET A 184 -16.19 12.25 5.34
N THR A 185 -17.29 12.14 4.61
CA THR A 185 -18.61 11.81 5.17
C THR A 185 -18.64 10.47 5.89
N GLN A 186 -17.83 9.52 5.44
CA GLN A 186 -17.72 8.19 6.02
C GLN A 186 -16.71 8.15 7.20
N VAL A 187 -15.72 9.04 7.19
CA VAL A 187 -14.66 9.07 8.24
C VAL A 187 -15.29 9.26 9.62
N SER A 188 -16.15 10.27 9.78
CA SER A 188 -16.81 10.56 11.08
C SER A 188 -17.68 9.40 11.57
N THR A 189 -18.42 8.75 10.67
CA THR A 189 -19.21 7.56 11.00
C THR A 189 -18.33 6.40 11.45
N LEU A 190 -17.20 6.16 10.77
CA LEU A 190 -16.28 5.09 11.10
C LEU A 190 -15.54 5.36 12.43
N ILE A 191 -15.19 6.62 12.72
CA ILE A 191 -14.63 7.00 14.02
C ILE A 191 -15.60 6.67 15.15
N GLN A 192 -16.90 7.02 14.98
CA GLN A 192 -17.93 6.70 15.97
C GLN A 192 -18.11 5.18 16.15
N LYS A 193 -18.06 4.43 15.05
CA LYS A 193 -18.22 2.97 15.04
C LYS A 193 -17.07 2.25 15.73
N PHE A 194 -15.84 2.59 15.40
CA PHE A 194 -14.65 1.92 15.96
C PHE A 194 -14.24 2.44 17.33
N ARG A 195 -14.61 3.65 17.70
CA ARG A 195 -14.44 4.34 18.99
C ARG A 195 -12.99 4.59 19.36
N THR A 196 -12.15 3.55 19.53
CA THR A 196 -10.77 3.66 20.02
C THR A 196 -9.83 2.69 19.33
N GLY A 197 -8.53 2.96 19.43
CA GLY A 197 -7.46 2.13 18.90
C GLY A 197 -7.40 2.13 17.39
N PHE A 198 -6.57 1.25 16.83
CA PHE A 198 -6.52 1.06 15.38
C PHE A 198 -7.89 0.60 14.83
N PRO A 199 -8.42 1.19 13.76
CA PRO A 199 -7.83 2.17 12.84
C PRO A 199 -8.24 3.63 13.13
N VAL A 200 -8.74 3.96 14.33
CA VAL A 200 -9.27 5.30 14.65
C VAL A 200 -8.17 6.37 14.62
N ASP A 201 -6.95 6.01 15.00
CA ASP A 201 -5.77 6.86 14.88
C ASP A 201 -5.58 7.36 13.43
N HIS A 202 -5.63 6.48 12.46
CA HIS A 202 -5.50 6.82 11.03
C HIS A 202 -6.71 7.62 10.50
N LEU A 203 -7.91 7.31 10.96
CA LEU A 203 -9.13 8.06 10.60
C LEU A 203 -9.07 9.50 11.12
N LEU A 204 -8.64 9.68 12.38
CA LEU A 204 -8.47 11.01 12.96
C LEU A 204 -7.35 11.80 12.27
N LEU A 205 -6.24 11.17 11.92
CA LEU A 205 -5.18 11.83 11.16
C LEU A 205 -5.66 12.30 9.79
N LYS A 206 -6.53 11.54 9.11
CA LYS A 206 -7.17 11.99 7.88
C LYS A 206 -8.11 13.17 8.14
N GLU A 207 -8.93 13.12 9.18
CA GLU A 207 -9.84 14.20 9.57
C GLU A 207 -9.07 15.48 9.87
N ILE A 208 -7.99 15.39 10.63
CA ILE A 208 -7.07 16.49 10.94
C ILE A 208 -6.50 17.10 9.65
N SER A 209 -5.98 16.26 8.74
CA SER A 209 -5.44 16.73 7.46
C SER A 209 -6.48 17.45 6.61
N PHE A 210 -7.70 16.94 6.57
CA PHE A 210 -8.80 17.55 5.84
C PHE A 210 -9.18 18.92 6.39
N PHE A 211 -9.42 19.04 7.71
CA PHE A 211 -9.81 20.31 8.31
C PHE A 211 -8.69 21.34 8.27
N ARG A 212 -7.43 20.88 8.35
CA ARG A 212 -6.27 21.75 8.10
C ARG A 212 -6.26 22.30 6.66
N GLY A 213 -6.51 21.44 5.68
CA GLY A 213 -6.53 21.82 4.25
C GLY A 213 -7.71 22.69 3.85
N THR A 214 -8.85 22.57 4.54
CA THR A 214 -10.05 23.39 4.30
C THR A 214 -10.08 24.69 5.13
N GLY A 215 -9.10 24.90 6.02
CA GLY A 215 -9.05 26.06 6.86
C GLY A 215 -10.10 26.11 7.97
N ASN A 216 -10.78 25.01 8.26
CA ASN A 216 -11.74 24.94 9.37
C ASN A 216 -11.02 24.76 10.71
N ILE A 217 -10.54 25.86 11.26
CA ILE A 217 -9.71 25.89 12.48
C ILE A 217 -10.43 25.24 13.67
N SER A 218 -11.72 25.48 13.86
CA SER A 218 -12.46 24.92 14.99
C SER A 218 -12.52 23.39 14.93
N SER A 219 -12.87 22.82 13.77
CA SER A 219 -12.89 21.38 13.59
C SER A 219 -11.49 20.77 13.61
N TYR A 220 -10.50 21.48 13.07
CA TYR A 220 -9.11 21.07 13.12
C TYR A 220 -8.62 20.93 14.58
N LEU A 221 -8.84 21.95 15.41
CA LEU A 221 -8.47 21.93 16.84
C LEU A 221 -9.16 20.78 17.56
N ALA A 222 -10.48 20.64 17.39
CA ALA A 222 -11.25 19.57 18.02
C ALA A 222 -10.74 18.18 17.64
N SER A 223 -10.40 17.98 16.36
CA SER A 223 -9.85 16.69 15.90
C SER A 223 -8.44 16.43 16.43
N VAL A 224 -7.59 17.46 16.54
CA VAL A 224 -6.25 17.33 17.14
C VAL A 224 -6.33 17.02 18.63
N GLU A 225 -7.17 17.73 19.39
CA GLU A 225 -7.40 17.47 20.82
C GLU A 225 -7.90 16.05 21.05
N LYS A 226 -8.89 15.63 20.27
CA LYS A 226 -9.42 14.25 20.31
C LYS A 226 -8.36 13.20 20.01
N PHE A 227 -7.46 13.46 19.04
CA PHE A 227 -6.36 12.55 18.73
C PHE A 227 -5.38 12.43 19.89
N ILE A 228 -4.96 13.55 20.49
CA ILE A 228 -4.02 13.57 21.62
C ILE A 228 -4.61 12.83 22.83
N GLU A 229 -5.89 13.06 23.14
CA GLU A 229 -6.60 12.42 24.24
C GLU A 229 -6.77 10.91 24.02
N ALA A 230 -7.21 10.52 22.83
CA ALA A 230 -7.47 9.10 22.50
C ALA A 230 -6.19 8.27 22.34
N PHE A 231 -5.06 8.90 21.99
CA PHE A 231 -3.81 8.23 21.66
C PHE A 231 -2.59 8.81 22.38
N PRO A 232 -2.56 8.77 23.73
CA PRO A 232 -1.50 9.40 24.52
C PRO A 232 -0.09 8.82 24.29
N ASN A 233 0.01 7.61 23.76
CA ASN A 233 1.28 6.93 23.48
C ASN A 233 1.56 6.78 21.97
N HIS A 234 0.85 7.52 21.10
CA HIS A 234 1.06 7.43 19.67
C HIS A 234 2.36 8.13 19.25
N SER A 235 3.08 7.57 18.27
CA SER A 235 4.35 8.12 17.78
C SER A 235 4.25 9.56 17.27
N ARG A 236 3.07 9.99 16.78
CA ARG A 236 2.80 11.36 16.32
C ARG A 236 2.17 12.26 17.37
N LYS A 237 2.13 11.86 18.64
CA LYS A 237 1.55 12.69 19.70
C LYS A 237 2.27 14.03 19.84
N THR A 238 3.59 14.01 19.95
CA THR A 238 4.41 15.24 20.09
C THR A 238 4.20 16.20 18.91
N GLU A 239 4.07 15.66 17.70
CA GLU A 239 3.76 16.44 16.50
C GLU A 239 2.37 17.08 16.61
N ALA A 240 1.36 16.33 17.06
CA ALA A 240 0.00 16.83 17.27
C ALA A 240 -0.06 17.91 18.38
N GLU A 241 0.67 17.74 19.47
CA GLU A 241 0.83 18.76 20.51
C GLU A 241 1.49 20.03 19.95
N GLY A 242 2.46 19.89 19.06
CA GLY A 242 3.07 21.00 18.33
C GLY A 242 2.05 21.77 17.49
N TRP A 243 1.17 21.06 16.77
CA TRP A 243 0.08 21.69 16.01
C TRP A 243 -0.88 22.46 16.91
N LEU A 244 -1.28 21.88 18.04
CA LEU A 244 -2.17 22.51 19.00
C LEU A 244 -1.54 23.77 19.60
N ASN A 245 -0.27 23.69 20.01
CA ASN A 245 0.45 24.80 20.64
C ASN A 245 0.70 25.96 19.67
N SER A 246 0.98 25.67 18.39
CA SER A 246 1.22 26.72 17.39
C SER A 246 -0.04 27.56 17.14
N ILE A 247 -1.22 26.96 17.25
CA ILE A 247 -2.49 27.70 17.12
C ILE A 247 -2.84 28.45 18.40
N LYS A 248 -2.72 27.79 19.58
CA LYS A 248 -3.04 28.42 20.91
C LYS A 248 -2.11 29.59 21.25
N LYS A 249 -0.87 29.60 20.77
CA LYS A 249 0.08 30.70 21.01
C LYS A 249 -0.14 31.90 20.09
N GLY A 250 -1.18 31.91 19.24
CA GLY A 250 -1.41 33.00 18.28
C GLY A 250 -0.25 33.14 17.28
N THR A 251 0.67 32.18 17.21
CA THR A 251 1.58 32.06 16.09
C THR A 251 0.70 31.71 14.92
N GLU A 252 0.32 32.76 14.18
CA GLU A 252 -0.41 32.68 12.93
C GLU A 252 0.31 31.65 12.06
N THR A 253 -0.19 30.43 12.08
CA THR A 253 0.21 29.47 11.06
C THR A 253 -0.40 29.97 9.76
N LYS A 254 0.33 30.86 9.09
CA LYS A 254 -0.04 31.24 7.73
C LYS A 254 -0.15 29.96 6.95
N VAL A 255 -1.36 29.68 6.47
CA VAL A 255 -1.55 28.62 5.48
C VAL A 255 -0.69 28.97 4.30
N LYS A 256 0.29 28.13 3.98
CA LYS A 256 1.21 28.36 2.88
C LYS A 256 0.72 27.65 1.63
N ILE A 257 0.72 28.35 0.54
CA ILE A 257 0.46 27.81 -0.79
C ILE A 257 1.78 27.83 -1.54
N GLY A 258 2.29 26.68 -1.92
CA GLY A 258 3.44 26.57 -2.80
C GLY A 258 3.06 27.05 -4.20
N VAL A 259 3.96 27.76 -4.85
CA VAL A 259 3.76 28.22 -6.23
C VAL A 259 5.03 27.95 -7.01
N VAL A 260 4.92 27.16 -8.08
CA VAL A 260 6.03 26.84 -8.99
C VAL A 260 5.68 27.35 -10.38
N LEU A 261 6.32 28.43 -10.79
CA LEU A 261 6.02 29.11 -12.06
C LEU A 261 7.31 29.53 -12.76
N PRO A 262 7.35 29.53 -14.09
CA PRO A 262 8.48 30.08 -14.85
C PRO A 262 8.49 31.61 -14.76
N LEU A 263 9.19 32.15 -13.76
CA LEU A 263 9.29 33.60 -13.55
C LEU A 263 10.49 34.22 -14.30
N THR A 264 11.37 33.36 -14.81
CA THR A 264 12.48 33.73 -15.70
C THR A 264 12.41 32.95 -17.01
N GLY A 265 13.25 33.32 -18.01
CA GLY A 265 13.31 32.67 -19.33
C GLY A 265 12.15 33.03 -20.26
N LYS A 266 11.91 32.20 -21.26
CA LYS A 266 10.96 32.47 -22.36
C LYS A 266 9.50 32.63 -21.90
N LEU A 267 9.11 32.01 -20.81
CA LEU A 267 7.75 32.04 -20.28
C LEU A 267 7.58 33.01 -19.11
N ALA A 268 8.57 33.83 -18.81
CA ALA A 268 8.57 34.73 -17.66
C ALA A 268 7.32 35.61 -17.56
N LEU A 269 6.93 36.20 -18.67
CA LEU A 269 5.75 37.11 -18.72
C LEU A 269 4.45 36.33 -18.42
N THR A 270 4.33 35.12 -18.93
CA THR A 270 3.18 34.23 -18.61
C THR A 270 3.16 33.83 -17.15
N GLY A 271 4.30 33.40 -16.62
CA GLY A 271 4.45 33.03 -15.21
C GLY A 271 4.10 34.18 -14.25
N GLN A 272 4.59 35.39 -14.56
CA GLN A 272 4.30 36.62 -13.78
C GLN A 272 2.81 36.95 -13.78
N ARG A 273 2.13 36.86 -14.92
CA ARG A 273 0.68 37.12 -15.02
C ARG A 273 -0.13 36.08 -14.20
N VAL A 274 0.25 34.82 -14.27
CA VAL A 274 -0.38 33.77 -13.45
C VAL A 274 -0.14 34.05 -11.98
N LEU A 275 1.08 34.43 -11.57
CA LEU A 275 1.38 34.78 -10.19
C LEU A 275 0.53 35.95 -9.68
N GLN A 276 0.35 36.97 -10.48
CA GLN A 276 -0.54 38.10 -10.14
C GLN A 276 -2.00 37.63 -9.93
N GLY A 277 -2.50 36.73 -10.78
CA GLY A 277 -3.82 36.14 -10.61
C GLY A 277 -3.95 35.35 -9.29
N ILE A 278 -2.94 34.54 -8.95
CA ILE A 278 -2.87 33.80 -7.70
C ILE A 278 -2.85 34.76 -6.51
N GLN A 279 -2.02 35.81 -6.54
CA GLN A 279 -1.96 36.83 -5.49
C GLN A 279 -3.30 37.52 -5.26
N LEU A 280 -3.99 37.88 -6.35
CA LEU A 280 -5.33 38.49 -6.28
C LEU A 280 -6.36 37.52 -5.64
N ALA A 281 -6.36 36.26 -6.08
CA ALA A 281 -7.26 35.25 -5.53
C ALA A 281 -7.00 35.00 -4.04
N VAL A 282 -5.73 34.89 -3.64
CA VAL A 282 -5.34 34.69 -2.23
C VAL A 282 -5.70 35.91 -1.37
N ASN A 283 -5.50 37.14 -1.86
CA ASN A 283 -5.90 38.35 -1.18
C ASN A 283 -7.43 38.42 -0.99
N LYS A 284 -8.19 38.04 -2.01
CA LYS A 284 -9.66 37.98 -1.93
C LYS A 284 -10.09 36.93 -0.91
N LEU A 285 -9.49 35.76 -0.91
CA LEU A 285 -9.78 34.69 0.07
C LEU A 285 -9.44 35.15 1.50
N ALA A 286 -8.28 35.78 1.71
CA ALA A 286 -7.87 36.32 3.01
C ALA A 286 -8.83 37.40 3.53
N SER A 287 -9.46 38.19 2.64
CA SER A 287 -10.47 39.17 3.05
C SER A 287 -11.83 38.56 3.44
N GLN A 288 -12.12 37.36 2.99
CA GLN A 288 -13.35 36.62 3.26
C GLN A 288 -13.24 35.64 4.43
N THR A 289 -12.03 35.31 4.85
CA THR A 289 -11.73 34.36 5.92
C THR A 289 -10.92 35.08 6.99
N ARG A 290 -10.87 34.51 8.22
CA ARG A 290 -9.98 34.99 9.28
C ARG A 290 -8.54 34.46 9.14
N GLU A 291 -8.26 33.76 8.05
CA GLU A 291 -7.00 33.07 7.85
C GLU A 291 -5.98 33.95 7.14
N LYS A 292 -4.72 33.84 7.54
CA LYS A 292 -3.61 34.46 6.84
C LYS A 292 -2.93 33.45 5.93
N PHE A 293 -2.95 33.76 4.63
CA PHE A 293 -2.27 32.98 3.63
C PHE A 293 -0.89 33.56 3.30
N ALA A 294 0.06 32.68 3.02
CA ALA A 294 1.37 33.05 2.50
C ALA A 294 1.65 32.27 1.22
N LEU A 295 2.23 32.93 0.22
CA LEU A 295 2.72 32.29 -0.99
C LEU A 295 4.20 31.98 -0.85
N GLU A 296 4.56 30.71 -1.02
CA GLU A 296 5.95 30.24 -1.13
C GLU A 296 6.26 30.03 -2.61
N VAL A 297 6.83 31.07 -3.25
CA VAL A 297 7.04 31.09 -4.71
C VAL A 297 8.42 30.55 -5.07
N ARG A 298 8.46 29.69 -6.10
CA ARG A 298 9.68 29.15 -6.69
C ARG A 298 9.65 29.38 -8.20
N ASP A 299 10.80 29.74 -8.74
CA ASP A 299 10.98 29.97 -10.19
C ASP A 299 11.39 28.66 -10.87
N SER A 300 10.53 28.16 -11.77
CA SER A 300 10.79 26.99 -12.60
C SER A 300 11.41 27.32 -13.97
N GLY A 301 11.93 28.52 -14.17
CA GLY A 301 12.58 28.89 -15.43
C GLY A 301 13.76 27.99 -15.83
N ASN A 302 14.33 27.24 -14.86
CA ASN A 302 15.26 26.14 -15.09
C ASN A 302 14.56 24.80 -14.82
N HIS A 303 14.13 24.13 -15.89
CA HIS A 303 13.42 22.83 -15.82
C HIS A 303 14.19 21.73 -15.08
N LEU A 304 15.53 21.74 -15.09
CA LEU A 304 16.36 20.74 -14.44
C LEU A 304 16.20 20.72 -12.91
N ARG A 305 15.75 21.84 -12.32
CA ARG A 305 15.56 21.97 -10.88
C ARG A 305 14.13 21.72 -10.40
N LEU A 306 13.20 21.42 -11.29
CA LEU A 306 11.79 21.31 -10.97
C LEU A 306 11.52 20.30 -9.83
N LYS A 307 12.15 19.14 -9.91
CA LYS A 307 12.00 18.08 -8.88
C LYS A 307 12.46 18.56 -7.50
N GLU A 308 13.57 19.28 -7.43
CA GLU A 308 14.09 19.88 -6.19
C GLU A 308 13.12 20.90 -5.62
N LEU A 309 12.62 21.81 -6.46
CA LEU A 309 11.72 22.89 -6.08
C LEU A 309 10.40 22.35 -5.51
N VAL A 310 9.83 21.32 -6.15
CA VAL A 310 8.60 20.67 -5.65
C VAL A 310 8.87 19.90 -4.35
N THR A 311 10.00 19.21 -4.25
CA THR A 311 10.42 18.51 -3.02
C THR A 311 10.58 19.50 -1.86
N GLU A 312 11.26 20.62 -2.11
CA GLU A 312 11.44 21.68 -1.11
C GLU A 312 10.09 22.24 -0.62
N LEU A 313 9.19 22.61 -1.54
CA LEU A 313 7.88 23.13 -1.17
C LEU A 313 7.01 22.10 -0.44
N ALA A 314 7.01 20.86 -0.90
CA ALA A 314 6.23 19.78 -0.27
C ALA A 314 6.75 19.44 1.14
N GLY A 315 8.04 19.64 1.40
CA GLY A 315 8.67 19.45 2.70
C GLY A 315 8.49 20.61 3.67
N LEU A 316 8.04 21.79 3.21
CA LEU A 316 7.84 22.94 4.09
C LEU A 316 6.64 22.75 5.02
N PRO A 317 6.76 23.16 6.29
CA PRO A 317 5.63 23.12 7.21
C PRO A 317 4.52 24.08 6.76
N ASN A 318 3.28 23.64 6.87
CA ASN A 318 2.06 24.39 6.55
C ASN A 318 1.81 24.65 5.07
N VAL A 319 2.56 24.07 4.15
CA VAL A 319 2.21 24.06 2.73
C VAL A 319 1.08 23.06 2.52
N VAL A 320 -0.10 23.56 2.13
CA VAL A 320 -1.32 22.76 1.96
C VAL A 320 -1.54 22.30 0.52
N GLY A 321 -0.81 22.86 -0.41
CA GLY A 321 -0.86 22.49 -1.82
C GLY A 321 0.12 23.32 -2.65
N ILE A 322 0.38 22.87 -3.87
CA ILE A 322 1.27 23.52 -4.82
C ILE A 322 0.49 23.86 -6.09
N ILE A 323 0.56 25.12 -6.52
CA ILE A 323 0.00 25.61 -7.79
C ILE A 323 1.11 25.67 -8.82
N GLY A 324 0.90 25.07 -9.97
CA GLY A 324 1.89 24.91 -11.02
C GLY A 324 2.48 23.50 -11.04
N PRO A 325 3.48 23.25 -11.87
CA PRO A 325 3.99 24.13 -12.95
C PRO A 325 3.01 24.33 -14.11
N LEU A 326 3.37 25.16 -15.11
CA LEU A 326 2.47 25.50 -16.22
C LEU A 326 2.48 24.49 -17.37
N LEU A 327 3.57 23.77 -17.56
CA LEU A 327 3.74 22.87 -18.70
C LEU A 327 3.31 21.45 -18.34
N SER A 328 2.61 20.78 -19.26
CA SER A 328 2.05 19.43 -19.03
C SER A 328 3.09 18.37 -18.66
N ASP A 329 4.29 18.44 -19.26
CA ASP A 329 5.37 17.50 -18.96
C ASP A 329 5.95 17.75 -17.56
N GLU A 330 6.01 19.00 -17.15
CA GLU A 330 6.43 19.39 -15.81
C GLU A 330 5.42 18.97 -14.74
N VAL A 331 4.12 19.02 -15.05
CA VAL A 331 3.04 18.58 -14.13
C VAL A 331 3.16 17.11 -13.78
N LYS A 332 3.57 16.25 -14.72
CA LYS A 332 3.81 14.83 -14.45
C LYS A 332 4.90 14.63 -13.39
N VAL A 333 6.04 15.31 -13.59
CA VAL A 333 7.18 15.24 -12.66
C VAL A 333 6.79 15.79 -11.28
N ALA A 334 6.12 16.94 -11.23
CA ALA A 334 5.65 17.54 -9.99
C ALA A 334 4.66 16.64 -9.24
N GLY A 335 3.73 16.01 -9.95
CA GLY A 335 2.75 15.10 -9.40
C GLY A 335 3.35 13.79 -8.83
N GLU A 336 4.42 13.29 -9.43
CA GLU A 336 5.16 12.13 -8.89
C GLU A 336 5.83 12.45 -7.56
N VAL A 337 6.44 13.64 -7.47
CA VAL A 337 7.08 14.10 -6.23
C VAL A 337 6.02 14.38 -5.16
N ALA A 338 4.98 15.13 -5.48
CA ALA A 338 3.95 15.52 -4.52
C ALA A 338 3.25 14.30 -3.89
N ARG A 339 3.06 13.22 -4.65
CA ARG A 339 2.50 11.95 -4.13
C ARG A 339 3.33 11.26 -3.05
N GLN A 340 4.61 11.59 -2.89
CA GLN A 340 5.48 11.02 -1.86
C GLN A 340 5.28 11.70 -0.49
N TYR A 341 4.68 12.90 -0.46
CA TYR A 341 4.48 13.71 0.75
C TYR A 341 3.03 13.72 1.26
N HIS A 342 2.11 13.06 0.56
CA HIS A 342 0.68 13.00 0.92
C HIS A 342 0.12 11.58 0.98
#